data_5e127142825b8cc7ffd4f2f5fcef5ec1
#
_entry.id   5e127142825b8cc7ffd4f2f5fcef5ec1
#
_cell.length_a   1.000
_cell.length_b   1.000
_cell.length_c   1.000
_cell.angle_alpha   90.00
_cell.angle_beta   90.00
_cell.angle_gamma   90.00
#
_symmetry.space_group_name_H-M   'P 1'
#
loop_
_entity.id
_entity.type
_entity.pdbx_description
1 polymer ?
#
loop_
_entity_poly.entity_id
_entity_poly.type
_entity_poly.pdbx_seq_one_letter_code
_entity_poly.pdbx_strand_id
1 'polypeptide(L)'
;MMKPDGFDLAMAIKGGGFPQLPPGGYICRIVEAKEQRSKSGRNMLVLGLDIAEGEYKDFYLKQFRRRHEENPDAKWPCLYYQLTDGDSVGRLKGLLMALEESNEGFSLASWDWDEKKLKKLLCCGVFREEEYLNQEGKVRTSVKCISILPKAELPNVKTPEKKTLEPQQQNNGGWGNIPDEDIPF
;
A
#
# COMPACT_ATOMS: atom_id res chain seq x y z
N MET A 1 36.96 9.45 -14.35
CA MET A 1 35.53 9.82 -14.26
C MET A 1 35.32 10.36 -12.85
N MET A 2 34.73 11.53 -12.69
CA MET A 2 34.41 12.06 -11.36
C MET A 2 33.13 11.42 -10.84
N LYS A 3 33.04 11.25 -9.50
CA LYS A 3 31.83 10.73 -8.86
C LYS A 3 30.68 11.72 -9.06
N PRO A 4 29.51 11.28 -9.60
CA PRO A 4 28.37 12.18 -9.79
C PRO A 4 27.81 12.71 -8.47
N ASP A 5 27.31 13.94 -8.48
CA ASP A 5 26.60 14.51 -7.33
C ASP A 5 25.39 13.66 -6.95
N GLY A 6 25.22 13.41 -5.66
CA GLY A 6 24.12 12.60 -5.15
C GLY A 6 24.29 11.08 -5.29
N PHE A 7 25.44 10.58 -5.78
CA PHE A 7 25.66 9.14 -5.97
C PHE A 7 25.50 8.33 -4.67
N ASP A 8 25.97 8.85 -3.53
CA ASP A 8 25.86 8.15 -2.24
C ASP A 8 24.42 8.13 -1.69
N LEU A 9 23.61 9.11 -2.08
CA LEU A 9 22.21 9.23 -1.69
C LEU A 9 21.26 8.53 -2.68
N ALA A 10 21.80 8.11 -3.82
CA ALA A 10 21.00 7.46 -4.85
C ALA A 10 20.74 5.98 -4.49
N MET A 11 19.47 5.57 -4.57
CA MET A 11 19.13 4.16 -4.45
C MET A 11 19.65 3.39 -5.66
N ALA A 12 20.34 2.27 -5.40
CA ALA A 12 20.83 1.40 -6.46
C ALA A 12 19.67 0.76 -7.24
N ILE A 13 19.61 1.01 -8.56
CA ILE A 13 18.63 0.40 -9.46
C ILE A 13 19.32 -0.76 -10.17
N LYS A 14 18.99 -1.99 -9.77
CA LYS A 14 19.51 -3.20 -10.43
C LYS A 14 18.64 -3.54 -11.64
N GLY A 15 19.25 -3.71 -12.80
CA GLY A 15 18.57 -4.20 -14.01
C GLY A 15 17.63 -3.20 -14.69
N GLY A 16 17.78 -1.88 -14.45
CA GLY A 16 17.02 -0.83 -15.15
C GLY A 16 15.56 -0.65 -14.72
N GLY A 17 15.10 -1.35 -13.68
CA GLY A 17 13.76 -1.20 -13.11
C GLY A 17 13.65 -0.04 -12.12
N PHE A 18 12.43 0.21 -11.63
CA PHE A 18 12.24 1.12 -10.49
C PHE A 18 12.78 0.47 -9.22
N PRO A 19 13.42 1.26 -8.30
CA PRO A 19 13.76 0.74 -6.99
C PRO A 19 12.49 0.24 -6.29
N GLN A 20 12.59 -0.89 -5.59
CA GLN A 20 11.50 -1.40 -4.77
C GLN A 20 11.71 -0.94 -3.33
N LEU A 21 10.60 -0.62 -2.65
CA LEU A 21 10.61 -0.35 -1.22
C LEU A 21 10.98 -1.65 -0.50
N PRO A 22 11.94 -1.67 0.46
CA PRO A 22 12.17 -2.84 1.28
C PRO A 22 10.91 -3.24 2.05
N PRO A 23 10.66 -4.55 2.30
CA PRO A 23 9.56 -4.96 3.16
C PRO A 23 9.78 -4.50 4.61
N GLY A 24 8.69 -4.16 5.33
CA GLY A 24 8.75 -3.65 6.69
C GLY A 24 7.65 -2.65 7.01
N GLY A 25 7.77 -1.97 8.15
CA GLY A 25 6.85 -0.90 8.56
C GLY A 25 7.32 0.48 8.14
N TYR A 26 6.39 1.35 7.75
CA TYR A 26 6.68 2.73 7.37
C TYR A 26 5.56 3.67 7.82
N ILE A 27 5.92 4.88 8.23
CA ILE A 27 4.93 5.95 8.38
C ILE A 27 4.48 6.38 7.00
N CYS A 28 3.20 6.18 6.73
CA CYS A 28 2.56 6.51 5.46
C CYS A 28 1.61 7.69 5.60
N ARG A 29 1.40 8.37 4.50
CA ARG A 29 0.38 9.40 4.31
C ARG A 29 -0.61 8.93 3.26
N ILE A 30 -1.90 9.10 3.54
CA ILE A 30 -2.94 8.88 2.55
C ILE A 30 -2.93 10.05 1.55
N VAL A 31 -2.66 9.79 0.29
CA VAL A 31 -2.65 10.80 -0.78
C VAL A 31 -3.97 10.89 -1.50
N GLU A 32 -4.70 9.79 -1.54
CA GLU A 32 -6.02 9.67 -2.14
C GLU A 32 -6.85 8.65 -1.37
N ALA A 33 -8.14 8.90 -1.25
CA ALA A 33 -9.11 7.94 -0.75
C ALA A 33 -10.37 8.01 -1.62
N LYS A 34 -10.92 6.87 -1.99
CA LYS A 34 -12.15 6.78 -2.79
C LYS A 34 -12.88 5.48 -2.52
N GLU A 35 -14.20 5.54 -2.60
CA GLU A 35 -15.03 4.34 -2.71
C GLU A 35 -15.11 3.87 -4.15
N GLN A 36 -15.08 2.57 -4.33
CA GLN A 36 -15.33 1.92 -5.62
C GLN A 36 -15.90 0.52 -5.40
N ARG A 37 -16.31 -0.13 -6.49
CA ARG A 37 -16.69 -1.54 -6.47
C ARG A 37 -15.54 -2.42 -6.93
N SER A 38 -15.38 -3.55 -6.24
CA SER A 38 -14.47 -4.61 -6.67
C SER A 38 -14.98 -5.28 -7.96
N LYS A 39 -14.20 -6.14 -8.57
CA LYS A 39 -14.63 -6.93 -9.74
C LYS A 39 -15.83 -7.84 -9.44
N SER A 40 -15.93 -8.34 -8.22
CA SER A 40 -17.08 -9.14 -7.73
C SER A 40 -18.29 -8.28 -7.34
N GLY A 41 -18.22 -6.95 -7.51
CA GLY A 41 -19.31 -6.02 -7.21
C GLY A 41 -19.42 -5.60 -5.75
N ARG A 42 -18.51 -6.01 -4.87
CA ARG A 42 -18.48 -5.63 -3.45
C ARG A 42 -17.99 -4.18 -3.26
N ASN A 43 -18.50 -3.51 -2.25
CA ASN A 43 -18.06 -2.17 -1.91
C ASN A 43 -16.64 -2.20 -1.30
N MET A 44 -15.82 -1.22 -1.69
CA MET A 44 -14.42 -1.19 -1.31
C MET A 44 -13.91 0.25 -1.15
N LEU A 45 -13.18 0.49 -0.07
CA LEU A 45 -12.39 1.70 0.13
C LEU A 45 -10.99 1.46 -0.47
N VAL A 46 -10.55 2.37 -1.31
CA VAL A 46 -9.20 2.36 -1.90
C VAL A 46 -8.43 3.55 -1.39
N LEU A 47 -7.27 3.28 -0.82
CA LEU A 47 -6.36 4.29 -0.29
C LEU A 47 -5.07 4.31 -1.11
N GLY A 48 -4.75 5.46 -1.69
CA GLY A 48 -3.41 5.72 -2.24
C GLY A 48 -2.48 6.11 -1.11
N LEU A 49 -1.36 5.40 -0.97
CA LEU A 49 -0.39 5.61 0.11
C LEU A 49 0.94 6.15 -0.44
N ASP A 50 1.59 7.00 0.34
CA ASP A 50 2.97 7.40 0.13
C ASP A 50 3.74 7.36 1.45
N ILE A 51 5.06 7.18 1.40
CA ILE A 51 5.90 7.22 2.60
C ILE A 51 6.04 8.67 3.06
N ALA A 52 5.66 8.94 4.31
CA ALA A 52 5.63 10.30 4.86
C ALA A 52 6.94 10.71 5.53
N GLU A 53 7.69 9.76 6.09
CA GLU A 53 8.85 10.02 6.94
C GLU A 53 10.00 9.04 6.66
N GLY A 54 11.21 9.40 7.10
CA GLY A 54 12.40 8.57 7.02
C GLY A 54 13.11 8.60 5.67
N GLU A 55 14.01 7.64 5.47
CA GLU A 55 14.88 7.53 4.29
C GLU A 55 14.08 7.44 2.98
N TYR A 56 12.94 6.76 3.02
CA TYR A 56 12.08 6.51 1.84
C TYR A 56 10.98 7.55 1.64
N LYS A 57 11.06 8.69 2.31
CA LYS A 57 10.06 9.76 2.17
C LYS A 57 9.81 10.11 0.71
N ASP A 58 8.52 10.24 0.36
CA ASP A 58 8.02 10.55 -0.99
C ASP A 58 8.41 9.50 -2.05
N PHE A 59 8.61 8.24 -1.63
CA PHE A 59 9.05 7.16 -2.49
C PHE A 59 8.09 6.92 -3.68
N TYR A 60 6.80 6.79 -3.39
CA TYR A 60 5.80 6.55 -4.42
C TYR A 60 5.47 7.81 -5.22
N LEU A 61 5.56 8.99 -4.61
CA LEU A 61 5.43 10.26 -5.33
C LEU A 61 6.53 10.41 -6.40
N LYS A 62 7.78 10.09 -6.07
CA LYS A 62 8.90 10.10 -7.03
C LYS A 62 8.69 9.11 -8.16
N GLN A 63 8.23 7.90 -7.85
CA GLN A 63 7.90 6.89 -8.87
C GLN A 63 6.73 7.35 -9.77
N PHE A 64 5.68 7.91 -9.16
CA PHE A 64 4.51 8.39 -9.88
C PHE A 64 4.88 9.50 -10.86
N ARG A 65 5.63 10.52 -10.42
CA ARG A 65 6.07 11.63 -11.27
C ARG A 65 6.83 11.13 -12.49
N ARG A 66 7.80 10.25 -12.30
CA ARG A 66 8.58 9.67 -13.40
C ARG A 66 7.70 8.89 -14.39
N ARG A 67 6.78 8.07 -13.89
CA ARG A 67 5.84 7.33 -14.74
C ARG A 67 4.88 8.25 -15.48
N HIS A 68 4.44 9.33 -14.84
CA HIS A 68 3.51 10.28 -15.40
C HIS A 68 4.15 11.13 -16.52
N GLU A 69 5.46 11.40 -16.46
CA GLU A 69 6.22 12.01 -17.55
C GLU A 69 6.22 11.14 -18.82
N GLU A 70 6.31 9.80 -18.64
CA GLU A 70 6.29 8.83 -19.74
C GLU A 70 4.86 8.49 -20.19
N ASN A 71 3.91 8.47 -19.27
CA ASN A 71 2.51 8.12 -19.51
C ASN A 71 1.58 8.99 -18.64
N PRO A 72 0.87 9.97 -19.22
CA PRO A 72 -0.06 10.84 -18.50
C PRO A 72 -1.20 10.10 -17.77
N ASP A 73 -1.54 8.88 -18.22
CA ASP A 73 -2.57 8.04 -17.61
C ASP A 73 -2.02 7.12 -16.49
N ALA A 74 -0.76 7.33 -16.08
CA ALA A 74 -0.14 6.52 -15.03
C ALA A 74 -0.96 6.60 -13.73
N LYS A 75 -1.25 5.42 -13.17
CA LYS A 75 -1.97 5.30 -11.90
C LYS A 75 -0.99 5.40 -10.73
N TRP A 76 -1.52 5.79 -9.57
CA TRP A 76 -0.75 5.81 -8.33
C TRP A 76 -0.17 4.42 -8.02
N PRO A 77 1.13 4.30 -7.70
CA PRO A 77 1.81 3.00 -7.65
C PRO A 77 1.54 2.18 -6.40
N CYS A 78 1.07 2.79 -5.31
CA CYS A 78 0.80 2.11 -4.04
C CYS A 78 -0.66 2.29 -3.63
N LEU A 79 -1.46 1.26 -3.83
CA LEU A 79 -2.87 1.23 -3.45
C LEU A 79 -3.09 0.17 -2.37
N TYR A 80 -3.86 0.54 -1.34
CA TYR A 80 -4.37 -0.37 -0.32
C TYR A 80 -5.88 -0.49 -0.50
N TYR A 81 -6.37 -1.71 -0.47
CA TYR A 81 -7.77 -2.05 -0.72
C TYR A 81 -8.41 -2.62 0.53
N GLN A 82 -9.55 -2.07 0.95
CA GLN A 82 -10.32 -2.54 2.09
C GLN A 82 -11.78 -2.72 1.69
N LEU A 83 -12.25 -3.96 1.68
CA LEU A 83 -13.69 -4.22 1.51
C LEU A 83 -14.47 -3.63 2.69
N THR A 84 -15.62 -3.04 2.40
CA THR A 84 -16.40 -2.27 3.38
C THR A 84 -17.71 -2.96 3.79
N ASP A 85 -17.93 -4.19 3.32
CA ASP A 85 -19.13 -4.98 3.55
C ASP A 85 -18.86 -6.37 4.13
N GLY A 86 -19.90 -7.04 4.58
CA GLY A 86 -19.86 -8.40 5.11
C GLY A 86 -18.84 -8.57 6.23
N ASP A 87 -18.10 -9.68 6.21
CA ASP A 87 -17.11 -10.04 7.22
C ASP A 87 -15.90 -9.08 7.26
N SER A 88 -15.79 -8.19 6.26
CA SER A 88 -14.70 -7.22 6.19
C SER A 88 -14.93 -5.95 7.02
N VAL A 89 -16.15 -5.72 7.53
CA VAL A 89 -16.49 -4.53 8.33
C VAL A 89 -15.61 -4.41 9.58
N GLY A 90 -15.27 -5.53 10.23
CA GLY A 90 -14.37 -5.53 11.39
C GLY A 90 -12.96 -5.01 11.05
N ARG A 91 -12.43 -5.34 9.88
CA ARG A 91 -11.14 -4.83 9.40
C ARG A 91 -11.22 -3.36 9.02
N LEU A 92 -12.30 -2.93 8.37
CA LEU A 92 -12.56 -1.52 8.10
C LEU A 92 -12.56 -0.71 9.41
N LYS A 93 -13.27 -1.21 10.43
CA LYS A 93 -13.28 -0.56 11.76
C LYS A 93 -11.88 -0.45 12.34
N GLY A 94 -11.10 -1.53 12.32
CA GLY A 94 -9.72 -1.52 12.80
C GLY A 94 -8.83 -0.52 12.06
N LEU A 95 -8.94 -0.44 10.72
CA LEU A 95 -8.25 0.55 9.90
C LEU A 95 -8.61 1.97 10.30
N LEU A 96 -9.90 2.27 10.42
CA LEU A 96 -10.37 3.61 10.77
C LEU A 96 -9.95 4.01 12.19
N MET A 97 -9.98 3.10 13.15
CA MET A 97 -9.45 3.31 14.51
C MET A 97 -7.95 3.61 14.49
N ALA A 98 -7.18 2.88 13.68
CA ALA A 98 -5.75 3.14 13.51
C ALA A 98 -5.47 4.54 12.97
N LEU A 99 -6.33 5.04 12.06
CA LEU A 99 -6.25 6.41 11.56
C LEU A 99 -6.61 7.44 12.65
N GLU A 100 -7.65 7.19 13.44
CA GLU A 100 -8.04 8.06 14.56
C GLU A 100 -6.92 8.16 15.60
N GLU A 101 -6.34 7.04 16.02
CA GLU A 101 -5.22 6.99 16.96
C GLU A 101 -3.94 7.67 16.44
N SER A 102 -3.77 7.71 15.12
CA SER A 102 -2.59 8.28 14.48
C SER A 102 -2.67 9.78 14.23
N ASN A 103 -3.86 10.38 14.31
CA ASN A 103 -4.09 11.75 13.84
C ASN A 103 -4.93 12.55 14.82
N GLU A 104 -4.30 13.47 15.55
CA GLU A 104 -5.00 14.45 16.35
C GLU A 104 -5.93 15.28 15.48
N GLY A 105 -7.20 15.43 15.90
CA GLY A 105 -8.22 16.18 15.16
C GLY A 105 -9.02 15.39 14.12
N PHE A 106 -8.68 14.13 13.86
CA PHE A 106 -9.54 13.20 13.15
C PHE A 106 -10.32 12.33 14.15
N SER A 107 -11.65 12.31 14.04
CA SER A 107 -12.51 11.49 14.90
C SER A 107 -13.58 10.77 14.09
N LEU A 108 -13.72 9.47 14.34
CA LEU A 108 -14.74 8.64 13.71
C LEU A 108 -16.16 9.11 14.05
N ALA A 109 -16.36 9.70 15.23
CA ALA A 109 -17.65 10.20 15.65
C ALA A 109 -18.13 11.42 14.82
N SER A 110 -17.20 12.18 14.24
CA SER A 110 -17.49 13.41 13.48
C SER A 110 -17.03 13.37 12.02
N TRP A 111 -16.63 12.19 11.53
CA TRP A 111 -16.08 12.04 10.18
C TRP A 111 -17.13 12.21 9.06
N ASP A 112 -18.41 11.94 9.34
CA ASP A 112 -19.54 12.00 8.37
C ASP A 112 -19.42 11.01 7.19
N TRP A 113 -18.55 10.00 7.30
CA TRP A 113 -18.30 8.98 6.27
C TRP A 113 -17.87 9.57 4.91
N ASP A 114 -17.24 10.75 4.90
CA ASP A 114 -16.63 11.36 3.71
C ASP A 114 -15.19 10.86 3.58
N GLU A 115 -14.96 9.92 2.64
CA GLU A 115 -13.66 9.33 2.40
C GLU A 115 -12.58 10.36 2.01
N LYS A 116 -12.98 11.52 1.48
CA LYS A 116 -12.03 12.59 1.12
C LYS A 116 -11.33 13.18 2.35
N LYS A 117 -11.99 13.13 3.52
CA LYS A 117 -11.41 13.58 4.79
C LYS A 117 -10.28 12.66 5.27
N LEU A 118 -10.15 11.46 4.74
CA LEU A 118 -9.03 10.55 5.03
C LEU A 118 -7.73 11.02 4.37
N LYS A 119 -7.80 11.87 3.36
CA LYS A 119 -6.63 12.41 2.67
C LYS A 119 -5.75 13.22 3.64
N LYS A 120 -4.45 13.00 3.55
CA LYS A 120 -3.38 13.56 4.40
C LYS A 120 -3.24 12.92 5.78
N LEU A 121 -4.13 12.04 6.20
CA LEU A 121 -3.97 11.31 7.45
C LEU A 121 -2.73 10.42 7.39
N LEU A 122 -2.08 10.27 8.54
CA LEU A 122 -0.91 9.42 8.74
C LEU A 122 -1.35 8.05 9.29
N CYS A 123 -0.54 7.04 9.00
CA CYS A 123 -0.69 5.69 9.56
C CYS A 123 0.65 4.96 9.50
N CYS A 124 0.73 3.80 10.13
CA CYS A 124 1.81 2.86 9.92
C CYS A 124 1.36 1.82 8.88
N GLY A 125 1.94 1.86 7.68
CA GLY A 125 1.76 0.83 6.66
C GLY A 125 2.75 -0.31 6.84
N VAL A 126 2.27 -1.55 6.80
CA VAL A 126 3.09 -2.76 6.83
C VAL A 126 3.22 -3.32 5.43
N PHE A 127 4.44 -3.42 4.93
CA PHE A 127 4.74 -3.82 3.56
C PHE A 127 5.38 -5.19 3.50
N ARG A 128 4.90 -6.01 2.56
CA ARG A 128 5.38 -7.37 2.31
C ARG A 128 5.78 -7.54 0.86
N GLU A 129 6.85 -8.29 0.65
CA GLU A 129 7.25 -8.76 -0.68
C GLU A 129 6.35 -9.93 -1.10
N GLU A 130 5.78 -9.85 -2.30
CA GLU A 130 4.91 -10.88 -2.87
C GLU A 130 5.34 -11.24 -4.28
N GLU A 131 5.37 -12.55 -4.58
CA GLU A 131 5.57 -13.05 -5.94
C GLU A 131 4.25 -13.06 -6.70
N TYR A 132 4.34 -12.73 -7.97
CA TYR A 132 3.21 -12.81 -8.91
C TYR A 132 3.69 -13.23 -10.29
N LEU A 133 2.78 -13.77 -11.09
CA LEU A 133 3.04 -14.05 -12.51
C LEU A 133 2.73 -12.79 -13.33
N ASN A 134 3.68 -12.35 -14.14
CA ASN A 134 3.41 -11.30 -15.10
C ASN A 134 2.61 -11.84 -16.30
N GLN A 135 2.23 -10.99 -17.23
CA GLN A 135 1.47 -11.38 -18.43
C GLN A 135 2.20 -12.41 -19.32
N GLU A 136 3.52 -12.52 -19.20
CA GLU A 136 4.35 -13.51 -19.90
C GLU A 136 4.50 -14.82 -19.12
N GLY A 137 3.81 -14.98 -17.97
CA GLY A 137 3.93 -16.15 -17.10
C GLY A 137 5.25 -16.24 -16.32
N LYS A 138 6.03 -15.16 -16.27
CA LYS A 138 7.29 -15.11 -15.51
C LYS A 138 7.03 -14.66 -14.08
N VAL A 139 7.67 -15.33 -13.12
CA VAL A 139 7.63 -14.93 -11.71
C VAL A 139 8.33 -13.56 -11.55
N ARG A 140 7.62 -12.63 -10.96
CA ARG A 140 8.10 -11.31 -10.57
C ARG A 140 7.76 -11.07 -9.11
N THR A 141 8.41 -10.07 -8.52
CA THR A 141 8.20 -9.69 -7.13
C THR A 141 7.71 -8.25 -7.06
N SER A 142 6.77 -7.99 -6.18
CA SER A 142 6.31 -6.64 -5.84
C SER A 142 6.22 -6.48 -4.34
N VAL A 143 6.30 -5.24 -3.86
CA VAL A 143 6.10 -4.92 -2.44
C VAL A 143 4.76 -4.23 -2.31
N LYS A 144 3.88 -4.80 -1.47
CA LYS A 144 2.52 -4.32 -1.26
C LYS A 144 2.28 -3.97 0.20
N CYS A 145 1.50 -2.94 0.46
CA CYS A 145 0.96 -2.69 1.78
C CYS A 145 -0.12 -3.73 2.10
N ILE A 146 0.08 -4.49 3.16
CA ILE A 146 -0.81 -5.59 3.56
C ILE A 146 -1.63 -5.26 4.81
N SER A 147 -1.24 -4.24 5.57
CA SER A 147 -1.94 -3.83 6.78
C SER A 147 -1.68 -2.36 7.08
N ILE A 148 -2.66 -1.73 7.72
CA ILE A 148 -2.57 -0.38 8.26
C ILE A 148 -2.76 -0.48 9.77
N LEU A 149 -1.81 0.08 10.52
CA LEU A 149 -1.75 0.08 11.98
C LEU A 149 -1.65 1.53 12.49
N PRO A 150 -1.90 1.77 13.79
CA PRO A 150 -1.59 3.05 14.41
C PRO A 150 -0.10 3.42 14.22
N LYS A 151 0.17 4.71 14.03
CA LYS A 151 1.54 5.21 13.84
C LYS A 151 2.49 4.81 14.99
N ALA A 152 1.97 4.74 16.22
CA ALA A 152 2.73 4.35 17.40
C ALA A 152 3.23 2.89 17.35
N GLU A 153 2.61 2.03 16.53
CA GLU A 153 2.99 0.62 16.38
C GLU A 153 4.21 0.40 15.50
N LEU A 154 4.73 1.42 14.83
CA LEU A 154 5.90 1.28 13.95
C LEU A 154 7.08 0.53 14.59
N PRO A 155 7.49 0.81 15.88
CA PRO A 155 8.61 0.10 16.49
C PRO A 155 8.36 -1.40 16.71
N ASN A 156 7.10 -1.81 16.75
CA ASN A 156 6.67 -3.18 16.99
C ASN A 156 6.50 -4.00 15.70
N VAL A 157 6.55 -3.33 14.54
CA VAL A 157 6.37 -4.00 13.24
C VAL A 157 7.55 -4.91 12.94
N LYS A 158 7.29 -6.20 12.86
CA LYS A 158 8.24 -7.18 12.33
C LYS A 158 8.13 -7.20 10.81
N THR A 159 9.26 -7.31 10.12
CA THR A 159 9.27 -7.48 8.65
C THR A 159 8.50 -8.76 8.30
N PRO A 160 7.40 -8.66 7.51
CA PRO A 160 6.64 -9.83 7.13
C PRO A 160 7.46 -10.76 6.22
N GLU A 161 7.21 -12.06 6.36
CA GLU A 161 7.79 -13.04 5.45
C GLU A 161 7.28 -12.84 4.01
N LYS A 162 8.16 -13.09 3.06
CA LYS A 162 7.82 -13.03 1.64
C LYS A 162 6.70 -14.02 1.31
N LYS A 163 5.68 -13.56 0.59
CA LYS A 163 4.66 -14.44 0.03
C LYS A 163 5.15 -15.00 -1.31
N THR A 164 5.42 -16.28 -1.35
CA THR A 164 5.79 -17.00 -2.58
C THR A 164 4.55 -17.51 -3.30
N LEU A 165 4.64 -17.69 -4.62
CA LEU A 165 3.64 -18.44 -5.38
C LEU A 165 3.76 -19.91 -5.01
N GLU A 166 2.82 -20.41 -4.22
CA GLU A 166 2.70 -21.85 -4.03
C GLU A 166 2.12 -22.50 -5.31
N PRO A 167 2.62 -23.67 -5.72
CA PRO A 167 1.92 -24.46 -6.73
C PRO A 167 0.51 -24.74 -6.20
N GLN A 168 -0.50 -24.46 -7.02
CA GLN A 168 -1.92 -24.52 -6.66
C GLN A 168 -2.26 -25.81 -5.91
N GLN A 169 -2.31 -25.75 -4.60
CA GLN A 169 -3.11 -26.66 -3.78
C GLN A 169 -4.31 -25.85 -3.27
N GLN A 170 -5.47 -26.22 -3.79
CA GLN A 170 -6.75 -25.82 -3.25
C GLN A 170 -6.74 -26.11 -1.74
N ASN A 171 -6.72 -25.09 -0.90
CA ASN A 171 -7.23 -25.23 0.44
C ASN A 171 -7.77 -23.92 1.00
N ASN A 172 -9.00 -24.03 1.44
CA ASN A 172 -9.80 -23.07 2.16
C ASN A 172 -9.12 -22.54 3.42
N GLY A 173 -9.29 -21.25 3.67
CA GLY A 173 -9.29 -20.68 5.03
C GLY A 173 -7.98 -20.07 5.50
N GLY A 174 -7.72 -18.82 5.11
CA GLY A 174 -6.69 -17.98 5.73
C GLY A 174 -7.15 -16.53 5.76
N TRP A 175 -7.39 -16.01 6.93
CA TRP A 175 -7.81 -14.63 7.21
C TRP A 175 -6.78 -13.62 6.71
N GLY A 176 -7.04 -12.87 5.64
CA GLY A 176 -6.16 -11.76 5.30
C GLY A 176 -6.07 -11.32 3.85
N ASN A 177 -6.68 -11.99 2.89
CA ASN A 177 -6.59 -11.61 1.48
C ASN A 177 -7.95 -11.18 0.94
N ILE A 178 -8.00 -9.95 0.39
CA ILE A 178 -8.97 -9.66 -0.66
C ILE A 178 -8.57 -10.59 -1.81
N PRO A 179 -9.48 -11.43 -2.33
CA PRO A 179 -9.19 -12.25 -3.50
C PRO A 179 -8.68 -11.36 -4.64
N ASP A 180 -7.69 -11.83 -5.41
CA ASP A 180 -7.16 -11.09 -6.57
C ASP A 180 -8.28 -10.71 -7.57
N GLU A 181 -9.38 -11.44 -7.55
CA GLU A 181 -10.60 -11.16 -8.31
C GLU A 181 -11.29 -9.85 -7.92
N ASP A 182 -11.07 -9.38 -6.68
CA ASP A 182 -11.67 -8.17 -6.13
C ASP A 182 -10.79 -6.91 -6.31
N ILE A 183 -9.55 -7.06 -6.80
CA ILE A 183 -8.65 -5.94 -7.04
C ILE A 183 -8.92 -5.37 -8.44
N PRO A 184 -9.36 -4.10 -8.58
CA PRO A 184 -9.52 -3.47 -9.89
C PRO A 184 -8.14 -3.10 -10.47
N PHE A 185 -7.91 -3.39 -11.72
CA PHE A 185 -6.74 -2.93 -12.49
C PHE A 185 -7.03 -1.65 -13.22
#